data_e8a6ec86a0e83d5e863c11d990824994
#
_entry.id   e8a6ec86a0e83d5e863c11d990824994
#
_cell.length_a   1.000
_cell.length_b   1.000
_cell.length_c   1.000
_cell.angle_alpha   90.00
_cell.angle_beta   90.00
_cell.angle_gamma   90.00
#
_symmetry.space_group_name_H-M   'P 1'
#
loop_
_entity.id
_entity.type
_entity.pdbx_description
1 polymer ?
#
loop_
_entity_poly.entity_id
_entity_poly.type
_entity_poly.pdbx_seq_one_letter_code
_entity_poly.pdbx_strand_id
1 'polypeptide(L)'
;ATGRFAKVWKNGVGTNLTNGSLGVEANSIFVSGQDVYVVGYDRTGAYRIAKVWKNGVATNLTDGSKDAVANSVFVSGADVYVAGTNYNIPSSSNGVATVWKNGVAINLTNGTYTAEANSIIIMGQDVYVAGYERNLATNYVAKVWKNGVATNLTDGINSGKARSVFVLGADVYAAGFEETILGSKAIIWKNGVATNLTDGSTSAFAYSVSVSGQDVFSVGIEYNGGNPIAKLWKNGVGITLGTGNISDATSVFVHTH
;
A
#
# COMPACT_ATOMS: atom_id res chain seq x y z
N ALA A 1 3.41 11.71 28.67
CA ALA A 1 3.12 11.55 27.25
C ALA A 1 2.06 10.45 27.13
N THR A 2 0.91 10.75 26.54
CA THR A 2 -0.13 9.76 26.21
C THR A 2 0.36 8.93 25.05
N GLY A 3 0.71 7.67 25.30
CA GLY A 3 1.14 6.72 24.26
C GLY A 3 0.04 6.46 23.23
N ARG A 4 0.44 6.18 21.97
CA ARG A 4 -0.47 5.72 20.93
C ARG A 4 -0.58 4.21 20.99
N PHE A 5 -1.72 3.68 20.58
CA PHE A 5 -1.97 2.24 20.52
C PHE A 5 -2.41 1.85 19.11
N ALA A 6 -1.72 0.88 18.50
CA ALA A 6 -2.29 0.16 17.38
C ALA A 6 -3.41 -0.75 17.91
N LYS A 7 -4.55 -0.78 17.22
CA LYS A 7 -5.72 -1.54 17.64
C LYS A 7 -6.33 -2.30 16.47
N VAL A 8 -6.93 -3.43 16.79
CA VAL A 8 -7.85 -4.15 15.92
C VAL A 8 -9.22 -4.21 16.58
N TRP A 9 -10.27 -4.03 15.79
CA TRP A 9 -11.65 -4.19 16.26
C TRP A 9 -12.26 -5.42 15.59
N LYS A 10 -12.83 -6.31 16.39
CA LYS A 10 -13.60 -7.46 15.93
C LYS A 10 -14.99 -7.38 16.56
N ASN A 11 -16.04 -7.30 15.74
CA ASN A 11 -17.43 -7.18 16.21
C ASN A 11 -17.61 -6.05 17.23
N GLY A 12 -16.98 -4.90 17.00
CA GLY A 12 -17.07 -3.73 17.89
C GLY A 12 -16.18 -3.78 19.13
N VAL A 13 -15.49 -4.89 19.39
CA VAL A 13 -14.56 -5.03 20.52
C VAL A 13 -13.15 -4.69 20.08
N GLY A 14 -12.57 -3.67 20.71
CA GLY A 14 -11.20 -3.20 20.41
C GLY A 14 -10.15 -3.93 21.23
N THR A 15 -9.13 -4.48 20.56
CA THR A 15 -7.97 -5.12 21.19
C THR A 15 -6.72 -4.29 20.88
N ASN A 16 -5.95 -3.93 21.91
CA ASN A 16 -4.67 -3.26 21.72
C ASN A 16 -3.63 -4.27 21.19
N LEU A 17 -2.93 -3.90 20.13
CA LEU A 17 -1.80 -4.66 19.58
C LEU A 17 -0.46 -4.25 20.20
N THR A 18 -0.44 -3.07 20.83
CA THR A 18 0.75 -2.50 21.48
C THR A 18 0.41 -1.96 22.85
N ASN A 19 1.44 -1.71 23.67
CA ASN A 19 1.32 -1.27 25.06
C ASN A 19 1.52 0.24 25.26
N GLY A 20 1.37 1.06 24.20
CA GLY A 20 1.44 2.53 24.30
C GLY A 20 2.79 3.12 23.97
N SER A 21 3.42 2.72 22.88
CA SER A 21 4.65 3.31 22.36
C SER A 21 4.42 4.69 21.71
N LEU A 22 5.48 5.48 21.57
CA LEU A 22 5.43 6.86 21.03
C LEU A 22 5.18 6.92 19.52
N GLY A 23 5.38 5.82 18.80
CA GLY A 23 5.17 5.75 17.35
C GLY A 23 4.77 4.36 16.95
N VAL A 24 3.49 4.17 16.64
CA VAL A 24 2.93 2.88 16.24
C VAL A 24 1.84 3.10 15.22
N GLU A 25 1.81 2.25 14.20
CA GLU A 25 0.72 2.19 13.22
C GLU A 25 0.40 0.74 12.87
N ALA A 26 -0.89 0.48 12.65
CA ALA A 26 -1.42 -0.71 12.03
C ALA A 26 -1.90 -0.31 10.62
N ASN A 27 -1.26 -0.84 9.57
CA ASN A 27 -1.44 -0.38 8.19
C ASN A 27 -2.35 -1.28 7.37
N SER A 28 -2.36 -2.57 7.66
CA SER A 28 -3.13 -3.55 6.89
C SER A 28 -3.57 -4.71 7.77
N ILE A 29 -4.70 -5.30 7.42
CA ILE A 29 -5.29 -6.46 8.07
C ILE A 29 -5.69 -7.50 7.02
N PHE A 30 -5.50 -8.77 7.33
CA PHE A 30 -5.96 -9.91 6.57
C PHE A 30 -6.55 -10.98 7.49
N VAL A 31 -7.64 -11.60 7.07
CA VAL A 31 -8.27 -12.69 7.82
C VAL A 31 -8.17 -13.96 6.99
N SER A 32 -7.58 -15.01 7.60
CA SER A 32 -7.47 -16.34 7.00
C SER A 32 -8.07 -17.37 7.94
N GLY A 33 -9.24 -17.88 7.58
CA GLY A 33 -10.02 -18.75 8.48
C GLY A 33 -10.40 -18.02 9.76
N GLN A 34 -9.90 -18.49 10.91
CA GLN A 34 -10.11 -17.86 12.21
C GLN A 34 -8.98 -16.91 12.63
N ASP A 35 -7.87 -16.93 11.89
CA ASP A 35 -6.69 -16.14 12.20
C ASP A 35 -6.79 -14.73 11.62
N VAL A 36 -6.46 -13.75 12.44
CA VAL A 36 -6.38 -12.33 12.08
C VAL A 36 -4.92 -11.92 12.05
N TYR A 37 -4.46 -11.43 10.92
CA TYR A 37 -3.12 -10.91 10.71
C TYR A 37 -3.19 -9.40 10.53
N VAL A 38 -2.41 -8.65 11.30
CA VAL A 38 -2.26 -7.21 11.18
C VAL A 38 -0.79 -6.92 10.96
N VAL A 39 -0.47 -5.95 10.10
CA VAL A 39 0.91 -5.50 9.89
C VAL A 39 1.02 -4.00 10.06
N GLY A 40 2.23 -3.55 10.39
CA GLY A 40 2.55 -2.16 10.59
C GLY A 40 3.94 -2.01 11.20
N TYR A 41 4.08 -1.06 12.09
CA TYR A 41 5.33 -0.87 12.83
C TYR A 41 5.08 -0.45 14.27
N ASP A 42 6.11 -0.66 15.09
CA ASP A 42 6.18 -0.17 16.46
C ASP A 42 7.55 0.47 16.67
N ARG A 43 7.58 1.58 17.39
CA ARG A 43 8.79 2.31 17.70
C ARG A 43 9.06 2.24 19.20
N THR A 44 9.85 1.25 19.62
CA THR A 44 10.29 1.07 20.99
C THR A 44 11.66 1.70 21.29
N GLY A 45 12.34 2.20 20.26
CA GLY A 45 13.67 2.83 20.34
C GLY A 45 13.81 3.98 19.35
N ALA A 46 14.99 4.11 18.75
CA ALA A 46 15.28 5.17 17.77
C ALA A 46 14.54 4.97 16.44
N TYR A 47 14.31 3.71 16.05
CA TYR A 47 13.81 3.35 14.74
C TYR A 47 12.48 2.60 14.82
N ARG A 48 11.71 2.62 13.70
CA ARG A 48 10.51 1.84 13.50
C ARG A 48 10.90 0.39 13.22
N ILE A 49 10.25 -0.54 13.88
CA ILE A 49 10.40 -1.99 13.69
C ILE A 49 9.18 -2.48 12.94
N ALA A 50 9.35 -2.99 11.73
CA ALA A 50 8.27 -3.63 10.98
C ALA A 50 7.80 -4.89 11.72
N LYS A 51 6.48 -5.04 11.86
CA LYS A 51 5.86 -6.12 12.64
C LYS A 51 4.68 -6.75 11.92
N VAL A 52 4.46 -8.02 12.24
CA VAL A 52 3.19 -8.70 12.04
C VAL A 52 2.62 -9.14 13.39
N TRP A 53 1.33 -8.91 13.60
CA TRP A 53 0.57 -9.42 14.74
C TRP A 53 -0.37 -10.51 14.23
N LYS A 54 -0.22 -11.74 14.72
CA LYS A 54 -1.16 -12.83 14.49
C LYS A 54 -2.00 -13.02 15.75
N ASN A 55 -3.31 -12.81 15.65
CA ASN A 55 -4.23 -12.90 16.78
C ASN A 55 -3.78 -12.06 17.99
N GLY A 56 -3.18 -10.87 17.72
CA GLY A 56 -2.66 -9.97 18.75
C GLY A 56 -1.23 -10.27 19.21
N VAL A 57 -0.63 -11.42 18.83
CA VAL A 57 0.76 -11.77 19.19
C VAL A 57 1.72 -11.20 18.16
N ALA A 58 2.64 -10.35 18.60
CA ALA A 58 3.59 -9.65 17.76
C ALA A 58 4.80 -10.51 17.38
N THR A 59 5.21 -10.43 16.10
CA THR A 59 6.49 -10.94 15.59
C THR A 59 7.20 -9.81 14.86
N ASN A 60 8.47 -9.57 15.17
CA ASN A 60 9.30 -8.59 14.47
C ASN A 60 9.71 -9.14 13.11
N LEU A 61 9.58 -8.32 12.06
CA LEU A 61 10.10 -8.59 10.72
C LEU A 61 11.51 -8.04 10.53
N THR A 62 11.91 -7.06 11.38
CA THR A 62 13.24 -6.45 11.39
C THR A 62 13.76 -6.34 12.81
N ASP A 63 15.07 -6.16 12.97
CA ASP A 63 15.78 -6.11 14.26
C ASP A 63 15.72 -4.75 14.97
N GLY A 64 15.25 -3.70 14.27
CA GLY A 64 15.18 -2.33 14.81
C GLY A 64 16.49 -1.56 14.79
N SER A 65 17.52 -2.06 14.11
CA SER A 65 18.79 -1.34 13.92
C SER A 65 18.66 -0.14 12.99
N LYS A 66 17.64 -0.13 12.13
CA LYS A 66 17.21 0.97 11.25
C LYS A 66 15.70 0.95 11.06
N ASP A 67 15.18 1.99 10.43
CA ASP A 67 13.74 2.09 10.12
C ASP A 67 13.25 0.97 9.20
N ALA A 68 12.07 0.45 9.49
CA ALA A 68 11.32 -0.42 8.60
C ALA A 68 9.81 -0.27 8.84
N VAL A 69 9.04 -0.43 7.78
CA VAL A 69 7.58 -0.32 7.80
C VAL A 69 6.97 -1.49 7.03
N ALA A 70 6.00 -2.16 7.62
CA ALA A 70 5.15 -3.13 6.95
C ALA A 70 3.85 -2.45 6.52
N ASN A 71 3.54 -2.47 5.22
CA ASN A 71 2.44 -1.70 4.62
C ASN A 71 1.21 -2.57 4.30
N SER A 72 1.42 -3.81 3.85
CA SER A 72 0.34 -4.67 3.38
C SER A 72 0.64 -6.13 3.72
N VAL A 73 -0.41 -6.89 4.04
CA VAL A 73 -0.32 -8.32 4.35
C VAL A 73 -1.30 -9.13 3.52
N PHE A 74 -0.86 -10.30 3.05
CA PHE A 74 -1.67 -11.31 2.41
C PHE A 74 -1.29 -12.69 2.93
N VAL A 75 -2.27 -13.57 3.13
CA VAL A 75 -2.03 -14.95 3.55
C VAL A 75 -2.54 -15.91 2.48
N SER A 76 -1.68 -16.81 2.02
CA SER A 76 -2.02 -17.84 1.05
C SER A 76 -1.63 -19.20 1.59
N GLY A 77 -2.63 -20.03 1.89
CA GLY A 77 -2.40 -21.30 2.58
C GLY A 77 -1.76 -21.08 3.94
N ALA A 78 -0.58 -21.66 4.17
CA ALA A 78 0.20 -21.48 5.39
C ALA A 78 1.20 -20.32 5.33
N ASP A 79 1.39 -19.71 4.15
CA ASP A 79 2.38 -18.68 3.95
C ASP A 79 1.83 -17.28 4.21
N VAL A 80 2.55 -16.49 5.00
CA VAL A 80 2.29 -15.08 5.29
C VAL A 80 3.23 -14.21 4.49
N TYR A 81 2.67 -13.33 3.67
CA TYR A 81 3.42 -12.39 2.84
C TYR A 81 3.16 -10.96 3.33
N VAL A 82 4.22 -10.20 3.54
CA VAL A 82 4.14 -8.81 3.97
C VAL A 82 4.94 -7.95 3.01
N ALA A 83 4.33 -6.92 2.45
CA ALA A 83 5.03 -5.91 1.65
C ALA A 83 5.33 -4.68 2.49
N GLY A 84 6.47 -4.03 2.22
CA GLY A 84 6.84 -2.81 2.92
C GLY A 84 8.18 -2.23 2.51
N THR A 85 8.73 -1.41 3.39
CA THR A 85 10.02 -0.73 3.18
C THR A 85 11.00 -1.13 4.26
N ASN A 86 12.20 -1.54 3.86
CA ASN A 86 13.26 -1.93 4.75
C ASN A 86 14.50 -1.04 4.53
N TYR A 87 14.94 -0.33 5.58
CA TYR A 87 16.17 0.45 5.59
C TYR A 87 17.35 -0.31 6.20
N ASN A 88 17.12 -1.56 6.65
CA ASN A 88 18.13 -2.43 7.30
C ASN A 88 19.10 -3.07 6.30
N ILE A 89 19.31 -2.47 5.14
CA ILE A 89 20.26 -2.98 4.14
C ILE A 89 21.63 -2.34 4.43
N PRO A 90 22.67 -3.13 4.75
CA PRO A 90 23.97 -2.61 5.19
C PRO A 90 24.63 -1.63 4.20
N SER A 91 24.39 -1.81 2.91
CA SER A 91 25.00 -1.02 1.83
C SER A 91 24.17 0.20 1.41
N SER A 92 23.01 0.45 2.03
CA SER A 92 22.11 1.51 1.59
C SER A 92 21.52 2.30 2.76
N SER A 93 21.46 3.64 2.58
CA SER A 93 20.65 4.56 3.41
C SER A 93 19.24 4.78 2.84
N ASN A 94 18.96 4.26 1.63
CA ASN A 94 17.67 4.34 0.97
C ASN A 94 16.73 3.24 1.45
N GLY A 95 15.43 3.50 1.42
CA GLY A 95 14.42 2.47 1.62
C GLY A 95 14.44 1.47 0.47
N VAL A 96 14.37 0.19 0.79
CA VAL A 96 14.30 -0.92 -0.16
C VAL A 96 12.89 -1.49 -0.14
N ALA A 97 12.25 -1.56 -1.31
CA ALA A 97 10.99 -2.27 -1.44
C ALA A 97 11.23 -3.76 -1.14
N THR A 98 10.53 -4.28 -0.14
CA THR A 98 10.79 -5.61 0.42
C THR A 98 9.48 -6.38 0.60
N VAL A 99 9.53 -7.68 0.33
CA VAL A 99 8.52 -8.65 0.75
C VAL A 99 9.13 -9.54 1.82
N TRP A 100 8.46 -9.67 2.95
CA TRP A 100 8.78 -10.71 3.94
C TRP A 100 7.83 -11.89 3.72
N LYS A 101 8.40 -13.06 3.38
CA LYS A 101 7.68 -14.33 3.34
C LYS A 101 8.00 -15.12 4.60
N ASN A 102 7.00 -15.36 5.45
CA ASN A 102 7.16 -16.05 6.73
C ASN A 102 8.29 -15.43 7.59
N GLY A 103 8.41 -14.09 7.56
CA GLY A 103 9.45 -13.34 8.27
C GLY A 103 10.79 -13.24 7.55
N VAL A 104 11.01 -13.97 6.46
CA VAL A 104 12.26 -13.89 5.67
C VAL A 104 12.15 -12.80 4.61
N ALA A 105 13.09 -11.84 4.64
CA ALA A 105 13.09 -10.70 3.73
C ALA A 105 13.56 -11.09 2.31
N ILE A 106 12.80 -10.66 1.30
CA ILE A 106 13.10 -10.76 -0.13
C ILE A 106 13.06 -9.34 -0.68
N ASN A 107 14.21 -8.81 -1.08
CA ASN A 107 14.31 -7.45 -1.61
C ASN A 107 13.84 -7.41 -3.06
N LEU A 108 12.93 -6.48 -3.38
CA LEU A 108 12.45 -6.20 -4.74
C LEU A 108 13.34 -5.20 -5.48
N THR A 109 14.10 -4.39 -4.73
CA THR A 109 15.07 -3.41 -5.26
C THR A 109 16.41 -3.56 -4.55
N ASN A 110 17.46 -3.00 -5.14
CA ASN A 110 18.84 -3.16 -4.63
C ASN A 110 19.27 -2.06 -3.65
N GLY A 111 18.40 -1.06 -3.37
CA GLY A 111 18.71 0.06 -2.48
C GLY A 111 19.58 1.16 -3.10
N THR A 112 19.87 1.13 -4.40
CA THR A 112 20.54 2.26 -5.09
C THR A 112 19.69 3.52 -5.01
N TYR A 113 18.38 3.37 -5.13
CA TYR A 113 17.41 4.43 -4.97
C TYR A 113 16.32 4.05 -3.98
N THR A 114 15.70 5.05 -3.37
CA THR A 114 14.57 4.82 -2.45
C THR A 114 13.41 4.18 -3.18
N ALA A 115 12.88 3.09 -2.61
CA ALA A 115 11.74 2.35 -3.11
C ALA A 115 10.82 1.92 -1.96
N GLU A 116 9.54 1.77 -2.25
CA GLU A 116 8.54 1.25 -1.31
C GLU A 116 7.65 0.21 -1.99
N ALA A 117 7.29 -0.82 -1.24
CA ALA A 117 6.23 -1.77 -1.57
C ALA A 117 4.98 -1.44 -0.74
N ASN A 118 3.90 -1.04 -1.40
CA ASN A 118 2.70 -0.50 -0.76
C ASN A 118 1.57 -1.52 -0.58
N SER A 119 1.43 -2.43 -1.53
CA SER A 119 0.31 -3.39 -1.56
C SER A 119 0.79 -4.73 -2.11
N ILE A 120 0.27 -5.83 -1.58
CA ILE A 120 0.60 -7.19 -2.01
C ILE A 120 -0.67 -8.02 -2.16
N ILE A 121 -0.71 -8.85 -3.20
CA ILE A 121 -1.74 -9.87 -3.41
C ILE A 121 -1.09 -11.13 -3.97
N ILE A 122 -1.61 -12.28 -3.59
CA ILE A 122 -1.19 -13.58 -4.13
C ILE A 122 -2.33 -14.15 -4.96
N MET A 123 -2.03 -14.55 -6.20
CA MET A 123 -2.96 -15.25 -7.07
C MET A 123 -2.33 -16.55 -7.56
N GLY A 124 -2.87 -17.67 -7.10
CA GLY A 124 -2.23 -18.98 -7.31
C GLY A 124 -0.86 -19.04 -6.64
N GLN A 125 0.19 -19.17 -7.44
CA GLN A 125 1.58 -19.16 -6.97
C GLN A 125 2.28 -17.81 -7.23
N ASP A 126 1.63 -16.88 -7.92
CA ASP A 126 2.21 -15.60 -8.29
C ASP A 126 2.03 -14.56 -7.20
N VAL A 127 3.10 -13.86 -6.88
CA VAL A 127 3.17 -12.74 -5.94
C VAL A 127 3.17 -11.44 -6.72
N TYR A 128 2.18 -10.58 -6.50
CA TYR A 128 2.09 -9.26 -7.12
C TYR A 128 2.23 -8.18 -6.05
N VAL A 129 3.08 -7.20 -6.32
CA VAL A 129 3.34 -6.08 -5.40
C VAL A 129 3.23 -4.77 -6.17
N ALA A 130 2.46 -3.81 -5.66
CA ALA A 130 2.47 -2.44 -6.16
C ALA A 130 3.31 -1.53 -5.28
N GLY A 131 3.96 -0.55 -5.89
CA GLY A 131 4.76 0.42 -5.18
C GLY A 131 5.46 1.39 -6.13
N TYR A 132 6.65 1.82 -5.75
CA TYR A 132 7.46 2.72 -6.57
C TYR A 132 8.95 2.59 -6.27
N GLU A 133 9.77 3.08 -7.17
CA GLU A 133 11.20 3.26 -7.00
C GLU A 133 11.63 4.59 -7.60
N ARG A 134 12.51 5.32 -6.94
CA ARG A 134 13.08 6.57 -7.43
C ARG A 134 14.05 6.30 -8.58
N ASN A 135 14.04 7.11 -9.61
CA ASN A 135 14.99 7.03 -10.73
C ASN A 135 16.18 7.97 -10.56
N LEU A 136 17.12 7.93 -11.51
CA LEU A 136 18.30 8.81 -11.52
C LEU A 136 17.92 10.29 -11.57
N ALA A 137 16.83 10.66 -12.26
CA ALA A 137 16.29 12.02 -12.34
C ALA A 137 15.56 12.47 -11.06
N THR A 138 15.61 11.67 -10.00
CA THR A 138 14.99 11.90 -8.69
C THR A 138 13.47 11.78 -8.63
N ASN A 139 12.81 11.40 -9.73
CA ASN A 139 11.37 11.15 -9.80
C ASN A 139 11.03 9.74 -9.34
N TYR A 140 9.83 9.56 -8.79
CA TYR A 140 9.31 8.25 -8.45
C TYR A 140 8.66 7.61 -9.67
N VAL A 141 9.01 6.36 -9.96
CA VAL A 141 8.43 5.55 -11.01
C VAL A 141 7.46 4.56 -10.37
N ALA A 142 6.17 4.67 -10.68
CA ALA A 142 5.19 3.70 -10.24
C ALA A 142 5.49 2.32 -10.85
N LYS A 143 5.40 1.27 -10.04
CA LYS A 143 5.78 -0.09 -10.45
C LYS A 143 4.79 -1.14 -9.93
N VAL A 144 4.72 -2.23 -10.68
CA VAL A 144 4.23 -3.52 -10.19
C VAL A 144 5.38 -4.53 -10.34
N TRP A 145 5.63 -5.30 -9.29
CA TRP A 145 6.51 -6.47 -9.34
C TRP A 145 5.66 -7.72 -9.38
N LYS A 146 5.94 -8.61 -10.34
CA LYS A 146 5.41 -9.98 -10.39
C LYS A 146 6.57 -10.94 -10.10
N ASN A 147 6.48 -11.71 -9.02
CA ASN A 147 7.53 -12.64 -8.60
C ASN A 147 8.94 -11.99 -8.54
N GLY A 148 9.00 -10.73 -8.07
CA GLY A 148 10.23 -9.94 -8.00
C GLY A 148 10.64 -9.25 -9.30
N VAL A 149 10.00 -9.53 -10.43
CA VAL A 149 10.29 -8.87 -11.73
C VAL A 149 9.45 -7.60 -11.85
N ALA A 150 10.13 -6.44 -12.00
CA ALA A 150 9.50 -5.14 -12.06
C ALA A 150 8.96 -4.80 -13.45
N THR A 151 7.76 -4.23 -13.50
CA THR A 151 7.16 -3.54 -14.65
C THR A 151 6.91 -2.08 -14.26
N ASN A 152 7.43 -1.14 -15.02
CA ASN A 152 7.16 0.28 -14.83
C ASN A 152 5.75 0.61 -15.32
N LEU A 153 4.99 1.35 -14.51
CA LEU A 153 3.66 1.85 -14.83
C LEU A 153 3.68 3.29 -15.33
N THR A 154 4.75 4.03 -15.00
CA THR A 154 5.02 5.40 -15.48
C THR A 154 6.41 5.47 -16.12
N ASP A 155 6.65 6.46 -16.96
CA ASP A 155 7.93 6.66 -17.68
C ASP A 155 9.03 7.31 -16.81
N GLY A 156 8.65 7.86 -15.65
CA GLY A 156 9.55 8.53 -14.73
C GLY A 156 9.97 9.95 -15.13
N ILE A 157 9.31 10.54 -16.13
CA ILE A 157 9.45 11.97 -16.45
C ILE A 157 8.83 12.80 -15.32
N ASN A 158 7.68 12.37 -14.84
CA ASN A 158 7.02 12.90 -13.65
C ASN A 158 7.00 11.84 -12.54
N SER A 159 6.89 12.29 -11.28
CA SER A 159 6.75 11.35 -10.16
C SER A 159 5.40 10.65 -10.18
N GLY A 160 5.43 9.33 -10.09
CA GLY A 160 4.23 8.50 -9.99
C GLY A 160 4.39 7.41 -8.94
N LYS A 161 3.30 7.05 -8.26
CA LYS A 161 3.29 6.00 -7.22
C LYS A 161 2.08 5.10 -7.38
N ALA A 162 2.31 3.78 -7.39
CA ALA A 162 1.25 2.79 -7.26
C ALA A 162 1.00 2.52 -5.76
N ARG A 163 -0.25 2.57 -5.35
CA ARG A 163 -0.70 2.45 -3.96
C ARG A 163 -1.33 1.11 -3.64
N SER A 164 -2.03 0.53 -4.63
CA SER A 164 -2.81 -0.70 -4.47
C SER A 164 -2.64 -1.58 -5.70
N VAL A 165 -2.70 -2.88 -5.52
CA VAL A 165 -2.76 -3.89 -6.58
C VAL A 165 -3.92 -4.84 -6.33
N PHE A 166 -4.61 -5.21 -7.40
CA PHE A 166 -5.64 -6.24 -7.43
C PHE A 166 -5.46 -7.11 -8.66
N VAL A 167 -5.76 -8.41 -8.55
CA VAL A 167 -5.64 -9.36 -9.66
C VAL A 167 -6.95 -10.12 -9.81
N LEU A 168 -7.47 -10.15 -11.03
CA LEU A 168 -8.65 -10.95 -11.38
C LEU A 168 -8.35 -11.76 -12.64
N GLY A 169 -8.28 -13.07 -12.50
CA GLY A 169 -7.86 -13.96 -13.58
C GLY A 169 -6.46 -13.64 -14.06
N ALA A 170 -6.30 -13.28 -15.33
CA ALA A 170 -5.02 -12.86 -15.90
C ALA A 170 -4.76 -11.34 -15.84
N ASP A 171 -5.78 -10.55 -15.45
CA ASP A 171 -5.68 -9.10 -15.45
C ASP A 171 -5.12 -8.59 -14.12
N VAL A 172 -4.10 -7.73 -14.21
CA VAL A 172 -3.47 -7.04 -13.09
C VAL A 172 -3.89 -5.57 -13.10
N TYR A 173 -4.49 -5.13 -12.02
CA TYR A 173 -4.91 -3.75 -11.81
C TYR A 173 -4.05 -3.10 -10.75
N ALA A 174 -3.61 -1.86 -10.97
CA ALA A 174 -2.99 -1.03 -9.96
C ALA A 174 -3.70 0.31 -9.89
N ALA A 175 -3.78 0.90 -8.70
CA ALA A 175 -4.27 2.25 -8.49
C ALA A 175 -3.19 3.12 -7.88
N GLY A 176 -3.20 4.41 -8.23
CA GLY A 176 -2.23 5.36 -7.73
C GLY A 176 -2.39 6.74 -8.34
N PHE A 177 -1.28 7.40 -8.56
CA PHE A 177 -1.26 8.75 -9.15
C PHE A 177 0.04 9.02 -9.91
N GLU A 178 0.01 10.05 -10.72
CA GLU A 178 1.17 10.66 -11.35
C GLU A 178 1.08 12.18 -11.22
N GLU A 179 2.18 12.83 -10.86
CA GLU A 179 2.28 14.27 -10.74
C GLU A 179 2.20 14.93 -12.14
N THR A 180 1.66 16.14 -12.19
CA THR A 180 1.60 17.01 -13.34
C THR A 180 2.09 18.39 -12.94
N ILE A 181 2.26 19.29 -13.88
CA ILE A 181 2.63 20.69 -13.59
C ILE A 181 1.55 21.47 -12.82
N LEU A 182 0.29 21.00 -12.83
CA LEU A 182 -0.85 21.66 -12.17
C LEU A 182 -1.28 20.97 -10.88
N GLY A 183 -0.95 19.67 -10.73
CA GLY A 183 -1.37 18.86 -9.57
C GLY A 183 -1.00 17.39 -9.78
N SER A 184 -1.79 16.48 -9.23
CA SER A 184 -1.62 15.05 -9.42
C SER A 184 -2.89 14.46 -10.03
N LYS A 185 -2.76 13.59 -11.02
CA LYS A 185 -3.89 12.85 -11.59
C LYS A 185 -4.00 11.48 -10.96
N ALA A 186 -5.20 11.11 -10.52
CA ALA A 186 -5.52 9.75 -10.09
C ALA A 186 -5.57 8.83 -11.31
N ILE A 187 -4.99 7.64 -11.19
CA ILE A 187 -4.82 6.68 -12.30
C ILE A 187 -5.15 5.27 -11.84
N ILE A 188 -5.77 4.49 -12.73
CA ILE A 188 -5.77 3.03 -12.70
C ILE A 188 -4.93 2.53 -13.87
N TRP A 189 -4.05 1.57 -13.61
CA TRP A 189 -3.36 0.81 -14.64
C TRP A 189 -3.97 -0.58 -14.73
N LYS A 190 -4.35 -1.01 -15.94
CA LYS A 190 -4.72 -2.41 -16.25
C LYS A 190 -3.65 -3.01 -17.14
N ASN A 191 -2.96 -4.06 -16.67
CA ASN A 191 -1.87 -4.70 -17.40
C ASN A 191 -0.80 -3.70 -17.89
N GLY A 192 -0.50 -2.68 -17.05
CA GLY A 192 0.43 -1.60 -17.39
C GLY A 192 -0.14 -0.46 -18.23
N VAL A 193 -1.37 -0.58 -18.77
CA VAL A 193 -2.04 0.46 -19.55
C VAL A 193 -2.79 1.41 -18.62
N ALA A 194 -2.45 2.71 -18.67
CA ALA A 194 -3.02 3.73 -17.81
C ALA A 194 -4.41 4.20 -18.28
N THR A 195 -5.33 4.35 -17.33
CA THR A 195 -6.60 5.07 -17.47
C THR A 195 -6.62 6.19 -16.43
N ASN A 196 -6.63 7.44 -16.88
CA ASN A 196 -6.72 8.59 -16.00
C ASN A 196 -8.15 8.68 -15.42
N LEU A 197 -8.25 8.77 -14.09
CA LEU A 197 -9.51 8.98 -13.37
C LEU A 197 -9.84 10.47 -13.25
N THR A 198 -8.81 11.32 -13.32
CA THR A 198 -8.90 12.78 -13.31
C THR A 198 -7.93 13.35 -14.35
N ASP A 199 -8.12 14.62 -14.73
CA ASP A 199 -7.31 15.30 -15.74
C ASP A 199 -5.99 15.91 -15.20
N GLY A 200 -5.85 15.97 -13.85
CA GLY A 200 -4.68 16.54 -13.18
C GLY A 200 -4.71 18.08 -13.07
N SER A 201 -5.83 18.72 -13.39
CA SER A 201 -6.01 20.17 -13.18
C SER A 201 -6.09 20.54 -11.69
N THR A 202 -6.53 19.57 -10.87
CA THR A 202 -6.47 19.59 -9.41
C THR A 202 -5.81 18.29 -8.93
N SER A 203 -5.23 18.29 -7.72
CA SER A 203 -4.62 17.08 -7.19
C SER A 203 -5.67 16.04 -6.86
N ALA A 204 -5.45 14.80 -7.34
CA ALA A 204 -6.25 13.64 -7.02
C ALA A 204 -5.36 12.40 -6.86
N PHE A 205 -5.76 11.50 -5.98
CA PHE A 205 -5.01 10.31 -5.63
C PHE A 205 -5.95 9.11 -5.52
N ALA A 206 -5.66 8.03 -6.22
CA ALA A 206 -6.34 6.75 -6.06
C ALA A 206 -5.56 5.90 -5.05
N TYR A 207 -6.21 5.49 -3.96
CA TYR A 207 -5.56 4.78 -2.86
C TYR A 207 -5.78 3.27 -2.89
N SER A 208 -6.91 2.83 -3.41
CA SER A 208 -7.28 1.41 -3.43
C SER A 208 -8.02 1.06 -4.72
N VAL A 209 -7.84 -0.15 -5.21
CA VAL A 209 -8.57 -0.73 -6.34
C VAL A 209 -9.13 -2.09 -5.95
N SER A 210 -10.36 -2.36 -6.39
CA SER A 210 -11.01 -3.66 -6.30
C SER A 210 -11.80 -3.91 -7.58
N VAL A 211 -11.88 -5.16 -8.01
CA VAL A 211 -12.58 -5.53 -9.25
C VAL A 211 -13.55 -6.66 -8.97
N SER A 212 -14.76 -6.53 -9.51
CA SER A 212 -15.80 -7.55 -9.40
C SER A 212 -16.49 -7.71 -10.76
N GLY A 213 -16.37 -8.90 -11.36
CA GLY A 213 -16.82 -9.15 -12.71
C GLY A 213 -16.13 -8.22 -13.73
N GLN A 214 -16.89 -7.35 -14.39
CA GLN A 214 -16.37 -6.35 -15.32
C GLN A 214 -16.22 -4.96 -14.69
N ASP A 215 -16.68 -4.77 -13.45
CA ASP A 215 -16.66 -3.49 -12.78
C ASP A 215 -15.35 -3.28 -12.02
N VAL A 216 -14.69 -2.17 -12.31
CA VAL A 216 -13.47 -1.70 -11.63
C VAL A 216 -13.85 -0.56 -10.70
N PHE A 217 -13.53 -0.72 -9.42
CA PHE A 217 -13.77 0.28 -8.38
C PHE A 217 -12.43 0.79 -7.86
N SER A 218 -12.32 2.10 -7.73
CA SER A 218 -11.20 2.73 -7.04
C SER A 218 -11.71 3.80 -6.09
N VAL A 219 -11.06 3.94 -4.95
CA VAL A 219 -11.36 5.02 -4.01
C VAL A 219 -10.12 5.83 -3.71
N GLY A 220 -10.35 7.07 -3.28
CA GLY A 220 -9.29 8.00 -2.93
C GLY A 220 -9.84 9.38 -2.65
N ILE A 221 -9.07 10.39 -3.01
CA ILE A 221 -9.43 11.81 -2.83
C ILE A 221 -9.22 12.61 -4.11
N GLU A 222 -9.97 13.67 -4.23
CA GLU A 222 -9.77 14.77 -5.19
C GLU A 222 -9.88 16.10 -4.43
N TYR A 223 -8.92 17.01 -4.67
CA TYR A 223 -8.92 18.29 -4.01
C TYR A 223 -9.90 19.26 -4.71
N ASN A 224 -10.72 19.94 -3.92
CA ASN A 224 -11.59 21.03 -4.38
C ASN A 224 -11.35 22.26 -3.50
N GLY A 225 -10.82 23.33 -4.09
CA GLY A 225 -10.50 24.56 -3.36
C GLY A 225 -9.51 24.35 -2.20
N GLY A 226 -8.58 23.37 -2.32
CA GLY A 226 -7.60 23.05 -1.30
C GLY A 226 -8.04 21.98 -0.28
N ASN A 227 -9.30 21.56 -0.27
CA ASN A 227 -9.81 20.53 0.63
C ASN A 227 -9.88 19.17 -0.07
N PRO A 228 -9.39 18.07 0.58
CA PRO A 228 -9.56 16.72 0.05
C PRO A 228 -11.02 16.27 0.21
N ILE A 229 -11.57 15.72 -0.85
CA ILE A 229 -12.92 15.16 -0.91
C ILE A 229 -12.84 13.70 -1.32
N ALA A 230 -13.45 12.83 -0.52
CA ALA A 230 -13.51 11.40 -0.79
C ALA A 230 -14.24 11.10 -2.10
N LYS A 231 -13.62 10.28 -2.94
CA LYS A 231 -14.11 9.85 -4.24
C LYS A 231 -14.18 8.34 -4.35
N LEU A 232 -15.21 7.87 -5.03
CA LEU A 232 -15.29 6.55 -5.63
C LEU A 232 -15.29 6.73 -7.15
N TRP A 233 -14.42 6.03 -7.84
CA TRP A 233 -14.47 5.88 -9.30
C TRP A 233 -14.95 4.47 -9.62
N LYS A 234 -16.08 4.37 -10.34
CA LYS A 234 -16.56 3.11 -10.92
C LYS A 234 -16.37 3.17 -12.43
N ASN A 235 -15.58 2.26 -12.98
CA ASN A 235 -15.26 2.21 -14.41
C ASN A 235 -14.77 3.57 -14.96
N GLY A 236 -13.97 4.30 -14.18
CA GLY A 236 -13.46 5.61 -14.52
C GLY A 236 -14.39 6.80 -14.24
N VAL A 237 -15.65 6.55 -13.87
CA VAL A 237 -16.64 7.61 -13.55
C VAL A 237 -16.58 7.94 -12.07
N GLY A 238 -16.27 9.20 -11.76
CA GLY A 238 -16.10 9.69 -10.38
C GLY A 238 -17.43 9.99 -9.68
N ILE A 239 -17.58 9.48 -8.44
CA ILE A 239 -18.71 9.72 -7.54
C ILE A 239 -18.15 10.33 -6.27
N THR A 240 -18.68 11.48 -5.85
CA THR A 240 -18.30 12.12 -4.59
C THR A 240 -18.97 11.39 -3.42
N LEU A 241 -18.19 10.97 -2.43
CA LEU A 241 -18.68 10.24 -1.26
C LEU A 241 -18.94 11.16 -0.05
N GLY A 242 -18.22 12.29 0.03
CA GLY A 242 -18.32 13.22 1.15
C GLY A 242 -19.07 14.48 0.78
N THR A 243 -19.89 14.99 1.70
CA THR A 243 -20.61 16.28 1.57
C THR A 243 -19.96 17.39 2.40
N GLY A 244 -18.89 17.07 3.15
CA GLY A 244 -18.18 18.01 4.04
C GLY A 244 -16.95 18.62 3.39
N ASN A 245 -16.27 19.49 4.14
CA ASN A 245 -15.08 20.21 3.68
C ASN A 245 -13.80 19.36 3.64
N ILE A 246 -13.73 18.25 4.36
CA ILE A 246 -12.59 17.34 4.41
C ILE A 246 -13.10 15.90 4.55
N SER A 247 -12.74 15.03 3.62
CA SER A 247 -13.07 13.61 3.68
C SER A 247 -12.07 12.78 2.90
N ASP A 248 -11.80 11.56 3.37
CA ASP A 248 -10.90 10.58 2.75
C ASP A 248 -11.61 9.25 2.54
N ALA A 249 -11.29 8.56 1.44
CA ALA A 249 -11.64 7.17 1.21
C ALA A 249 -10.35 6.38 0.96
N THR A 250 -9.97 5.52 1.90
CA THR A 250 -8.64 4.88 1.91
C THR A 250 -8.61 3.47 1.38
N SER A 251 -9.74 2.76 1.39
CA SER A 251 -9.84 1.37 0.94
C SER A 251 -11.21 1.05 0.38
N VAL A 252 -11.24 0.21 -0.65
CA VAL A 252 -12.45 -0.39 -1.23
C VAL A 252 -12.26 -1.90 -1.33
N PHE A 253 -13.32 -2.61 -0.98
CA PHE A 253 -13.45 -4.05 -1.21
C PHE A 253 -14.84 -4.33 -1.75
N VAL A 254 -14.90 -5.14 -2.81
CA VAL A 254 -16.17 -5.55 -3.42
C VAL A 254 -16.26 -7.07 -3.34
N HIS A 255 -17.33 -7.55 -2.75
CA HIS A 255 -17.66 -8.96 -2.65
C HIS A 255 -18.88 -9.26 -3.55
N THR A 256 -18.76 -10.25 -4.42
CA THR A 256 -19.90 -10.83 -5.13
C THR A 256 -20.49 -11.97 -4.30
N HIS A 257 -21.78 -11.91 -4.07
CA HIS A 257 -22.55 -13.02 -3.49
C HIS A 257 -22.86 -14.06 -4.55
#